data_445cbc721eabf2f4f2b8c6c4c7229f2f
#
_entry.id   445cbc721eabf2f4f2b8c6c4c7229f2f
#
_cell.length_a   1.000
_cell.length_b   1.000
_cell.length_c   1.000
_cell.angle_alpha   90.00
_cell.angle_beta   90.00
_cell.angle_gamma   90.00
#
_symmetry.space_group_name_H-M   'P 1'
#
loop_
_entity.id
_entity.type
_entity.pdbx_description
1 polymer ?
#
loop_
_entity_poly.entity_id
_entity_poly.type
_entity_poly.pdbx_seq_one_letter_code
_entity_poly.pdbx_strand_id
1 'polypeptide(L)'
;DNVRTARFIYRMNELEPQPNLGRALRTLFKQLEQQPRTREGVWWHKAIYANQVWLDGIFMGLPYYTLAAPALKGERKARAKYWPDAVDQIVKTDRRTYDDATALWKHAWDETHSAFWADPATGRSRHTWGRALGWYTMAMLEVLDALPADYDRRGEVESLFRKAMAQVVKHQDAATGVWRDVLDVD
;
A
#
# COMPACT_ATOMS: atom_id res chain seq x y z
N ASP A 1 -10.95 -2.97 -0.22
CA ASP A 1 -11.63 -1.74 -0.68
C ASP A 1 -12.47 -1.07 0.41
N ASN A 2 -13.21 -1.84 1.24
CA ASN A 2 -14.12 -1.29 2.26
C ASN A 2 -13.46 -0.38 3.29
N VAL A 3 -12.18 -0.60 3.56
CA VAL A 3 -11.41 0.18 4.56
C VAL A 3 -10.95 1.53 4.03
N ARG A 4 -11.01 1.75 2.71
CA ARG A 4 -10.50 2.98 2.09
C ARG A 4 -11.17 4.25 2.63
N THR A 5 -12.46 4.18 2.93
CA THR A 5 -13.23 5.28 3.50
C THR A 5 -12.87 5.62 4.95
N ALA A 6 -12.17 4.72 5.66
CA ALA A 6 -11.81 4.91 7.07
C ALA A 6 -10.99 6.19 7.33
N ARG A 7 -10.15 6.59 6.38
CA ARG A 7 -9.40 7.85 6.48
C ARG A 7 -10.30 9.07 6.51
N PHE A 8 -11.32 9.09 5.67
CA PHE A 8 -12.30 10.17 5.66
C PHE A 8 -13.09 10.19 6.98
N ILE A 9 -13.55 9.02 7.43
CA ILE A 9 -14.24 8.88 8.73
C ILE A 9 -13.31 9.34 9.87
N TYR A 10 -12.02 9.03 9.81
CA TYR A 10 -11.04 9.45 10.80
C TYR A 10 -10.95 10.98 10.87
N ARG A 11 -10.81 11.65 9.72
CA ARG A 11 -10.78 13.11 9.66
C ARG A 11 -12.08 13.77 10.13
N MET A 12 -13.22 13.19 9.78
CA MET A 12 -14.51 13.65 10.32
C MET A 12 -14.56 13.54 11.84
N ASN A 13 -14.09 12.42 12.39
CA ASN A 13 -14.09 12.21 13.84
C ASN A 13 -13.07 13.08 14.58
N GLU A 14 -12.00 13.54 13.91
CA GLU A 14 -11.09 14.55 14.48
C GLU A 14 -11.74 15.93 14.57
N LEU A 15 -12.56 16.30 13.57
CA LEU A 15 -13.26 17.58 13.52
C LEU A 15 -14.45 17.62 14.51
N GLU A 16 -15.23 16.55 14.54
CA GLU A 16 -16.42 16.42 15.37
C GLU A 16 -16.51 14.98 15.91
N PRO A 17 -15.96 14.72 17.10
CA PRO A 17 -15.96 13.39 17.71
C PRO A 17 -17.37 12.87 17.96
N GLN A 18 -17.69 11.69 17.38
CA GLN A 18 -18.98 11.03 17.55
C GLN A 18 -18.79 9.55 17.94
N PRO A 19 -19.58 9.01 18.88
CA PRO A 19 -19.45 7.62 19.33
C PRO A 19 -19.59 6.58 18.23
N ASN A 20 -20.46 6.81 17.23
CA ASN A 20 -20.65 5.93 16.07
C ASN A 20 -19.46 5.96 15.12
N LEU A 21 -18.84 7.12 14.86
CA LEU A 21 -17.62 7.24 14.07
C LEU A 21 -16.46 6.50 14.77
N GLY A 22 -16.31 6.72 16.06
CA GLY A 22 -15.29 6.01 16.86
C GLY A 22 -15.48 4.48 16.85
N ARG A 23 -16.72 3.98 16.87
CA ARG A 23 -16.99 2.53 16.71
C ARG A 23 -16.62 2.05 15.31
N ALA A 24 -17.01 2.76 14.28
CA ALA A 24 -16.70 2.43 12.88
C ALA A 24 -15.17 2.35 12.69
N LEU A 25 -14.43 3.34 13.15
CA LEU A 25 -12.96 3.36 13.08
C LEU A 25 -12.34 2.14 13.75
N ARG A 26 -12.74 1.80 14.97
CA ARG A 26 -12.22 0.60 15.65
C ARG A 26 -12.54 -0.69 14.89
N THR A 27 -13.73 -0.79 14.31
CA THR A 27 -14.14 -1.95 13.50
C THR A 27 -13.27 -2.09 12.25
N LEU A 28 -13.07 -1.00 11.51
CA LEU A 28 -12.25 -1.00 10.30
C LEU A 28 -10.76 -1.26 10.60
N PHE A 29 -10.26 -0.74 11.72
CA PHE A 29 -8.90 -1.02 12.16
C PHE A 29 -8.71 -2.50 12.53
N LYS A 30 -9.67 -3.08 13.26
CA LYS A 30 -9.67 -4.50 13.60
C LYS A 30 -9.70 -5.38 12.34
N GLN A 31 -10.43 -4.99 11.30
CA GLN A 31 -10.44 -5.68 10.01
C GLN A 31 -9.01 -5.74 9.42
N LEU A 32 -8.25 -4.65 9.46
CA LEU A 32 -6.86 -4.64 8.99
C LEU A 32 -5.93 -5.50 9.86
N GLU A 33 -6.12 -5.50 11.19
CA GLU A 33 -5.37 -6.40 12.08
C GLU A 33 -5.61 -7.87 11.78
N GLN A 34 -6.78 -8.22 11.26
CA GLN A 34 -7.24 -9.58 10.95
C GLN A 34 -7.12 -9.93 9.45
N GLN A 35 -6.68 -8.98 8.61
CA GLN A 35 -6.54 -9.24 7.18
C GLN A 35 -5.59 -10.43 6.96
N PRO A 36 -5.98 -11.45 6.18
CA PRO A 36 -5.10 -12.56 5.83
C PRO A 36 -3.80 -12.06 5.19
N ARG A 37 -2.72 -12.82 5.42
CA ARG A 37 -1.38 -12.44 4.98
C ARG A 37 -0.70 -13.59 4.26
N THR A 38 0.22 -13.24 3.38
CA THR A 38 1.20 -14.17 2.81
C THR A 38 2.13 -14.71 3.89
N ARG A 39 2.93 -15.72 3.59
CA ARG A 39 3.97 -16.25 4.51
C ARG A 39 4.98 -15.19 4.94
N GLU A 40 5.23 -14.18 4.08
CA GLU A 40 6.10 -13.06 4.40
C GLU A 40 5.43 -11.97 5.23
N GLY A 41 4.13 -12.09 5.49
CA GLY A 41 3.36 -11.17 6.32
C GLY A 41 2.74 -10.00 5.56
N VAL A 42 2.78 -9.96 4.22
CA VAL A 42 2.09 -8.94 3.42
C VAL A 42 0.61 -9.27 3.32
N TRP A 43 -0.25 -8.28 3.43
CA TRP A 43 -1.70 -8.47 3.31
C TRP A 43 -2.11 -9.00 1.94
N TRP A 44 -3.00 -9.99 1.94
CA TRP A 44 -3.74 -10.30 0.73
C TRP A 44 -4.57 -9.10 0.30
N HIS A 45 -4.63 -8.87 -1.00
CA HIS A 45 -5.43 -7.77 -1.55
C HIS A 45 -6.91 -7.86 -1.09
N LYS A 46 -7.50 -9.04 -1.19
CA LYS A 46 -8.85 -9.37 -0.70
C LYS A 46 -8.87 -10.79 -0.17
N ALA A 47 -9.78 -11.08 0.77
CA ALA A 47 -9.93 -12.44 1.28
C ALA A 47 -10.25 -13.48 0.18
N ILE A 48 -10.97 -13.07 -0.87
CA ILE A 48 -11.30 -13.93 -2.03
C ILE A 48 -10.13 -14.14 -3.00
N TYR A 49 -9.06 -13.34 -2.88
CA TYR A 49 -7.83 -13.46 -3.67
C TYR A 49 -6.70 -13.94 -2.76
N ALA A 50 -6.83 -15.20 -2.32
CA ALA A 50 -5.88 -15.80 -1.40
C ALA A 50 -4.44 -15.72 -1.94
N ASN A 51 -3.50 -15.38 -1.08
CA ASN A 51 -2.06 -15.28 -1.36
C ASN A 51 -1.65 -14.20 -2.39
N GLN A 52 -2.58 -13.35 -2.81
CA GLN A 52 -2.30 -12.30 -3.80
C GLN A 52 -2.07 -10.94 -3.13
N VAL A 53 -0.96 -10.31 -3.47
CA VAL A 53 -0.61 -8.93 -3.12
C VAL A 53 -0.78 -8.06 -4.34
N TRP A 54 -1.59 -7.02 -4.25
CA TRP A 54 -1.78 -6.04 -5.31
C TRP A 54 -1.40 -4.66 -4.79
N LEU A 55 -0.77 -3.85 -5.63
CA LEU A 55 -0.41 -2.47 -5.28
C LEU A 55 -1.63 -1.66 -4.84
N ASP A 56 -2.78 -1.90 -5.47
CA ASP A 56 -4.09 -1.33 -5.10
C ASP A 56 -4.44 -1.62 -3.62
N GLY A 57 -4.22 -2.86 -3.16
CA GLY A 57 -4.55 -3.28 -1.80
C GLY A 57 -3.72 -2.55 -0.74
N ILE A 58 -2.47 -2.25 -1.04
CA ILE A 58 -1.60 -1.48 -0.16
C ILE A 58 -2.21 -0.09 0.10
N PHE A 59 -2.65 0.59 -0.95
CA PHE A 59 -3.30 1.89 -0.81
C PHE A 59 -4.64 1.83 -0.04
N MET A 60 -5.41 0.77 -0.25
CA MET A 60 -6.74 0.67 0.37
C MET A 60 -6.68 0.60 1.90
N GLY A 61 -5.66 0.00 2.48
CA GLY A 61 -5.58 -0.24 3.93
C GLY A 61 -4.49 0.52 4.66
N LEU A 62 -3.31 0.59 4.07
CA LEU A 62 -2.10 0.99 4.77
C LEU A 62 -2.10 2.43 5.28
N PRO A 63 -2.56 3.43 4.52
CA PRO A 63 -2.64 4.80 5.00
C PRO A 63 -3.46 4.95 6.27
N TYR A 64 -4.65 4.35 6.31
CA TYR A 64 -5.47 4.40 7.52
C TYR A 64 -4.84 3.63 8.69
N TYR A 65 -4.27 2.47 8.43
CA TYR A 65 -3.59 1.66 9.45
C TYR A 65 -2.45 2.43 10.14
N THR A 66 -1.65 3.12 9.35
CA THR A 66 -0.52 3.93 9.85
C THR A 66 -1.00 5.16 10.64
N LEU A 67 -1.95 5.89 10.06
CA LEU A 67 -2.50 7.14 10.61
C LEU A 67 -3.23 6.91 11.94
N ALA A 68 -4.08 5.88 12.00
CA ALA A 68 -4.96 5.67 13.15
C ALA A 68 -4.31 4.90 14.32
N ALA A 69 -3.17 4.25 14.09
CA ALA A 69 -2.52 3.44 15.11
C ALA A 69 -2.21 4.19 16.41
N PRO A 70 -1.65 5.41 16.41
CA PRO A 70 -1.39 6.16 17.66
C PRO A 70 -2.67 6.44 18.45
N ALA A 71 -3.71 6.91 17.76
CA ALA A 71 -4.98 7.27 18.41
C ALA A 71 -5.75 6.07 18.96
N LEU A 72 -5.73 4.92 18.23
CA LEU A 72 -6.50 3.74 18.60
C LEU A 72 -5.75 2.77 19.53
N LYS A 73 -4.43 2.76 19.50
CA LYS A 73 -3.58 1.77 20.21
C LYS A 73 -2.56 2.41 21.16
N GLY A 74 -2.33 3.71 21.05
CA GLY A 74 -1.31 4.47 21.77
C GLY A 74 0.03 4.53 21.02
N GLU A 75 0.72 5.64 21.16
CA GLU A 75 1.98 5.96 20.48
C GLU A 75 3.05 4.88 20.65
N ARG A 76 3.26 4.40 21.88
CA ARG A 76 4.25 3.34 22.15
C ARG A 76 3.98 2.07 21.34
N LYS A 77 2.70 1.67 21.23
CA LYS A 77 2.33 0.49 20.42
C LYS A 77 2.43 0.78 18.92
N ALA A 78 2.13 2.00 18.50
CA ALA A 78 2.31 2.40 17.11
C ALA A 78 3.77 2.23 16.69
N ARG A 79 4.72 2.77 17.46
CA ARG A 79 6.16 2.63 17.22
C ARG A 79 6.67 1.19 17.27
N ALA A 80 6.16 0.38 18.22
CA ALA A 80 6.67 -0.96 18.44
C ALA A 80 6.10 -2.03 17.48
N LYS A 81 4.92 -1.79 16.90
CA LYS A 81 4.19 -2.82 16.12
C LYS A 81 3.63 -2.34 14.80
N TYR A 82 2.87 -1.24 14.80
CA TYR A 82 2.06 -0.88 13.64
C TYR A 82 2.85 -0.15 12.56
N TRP A 83 3.74 0.75 12.95
CA TRP A 83 4.61 1.43 11.99
C TRP A 83 5.69 0.53 11.38
N PRO A 84 6.37 -0.34 12.15
CA PRO A 84 7.24 -1.35 11.54
C PRO A 84 6.50 -2.26 10.55
N ASP A 85 5.30 -2.72 10.91
CA ASP A 85 4.46 -3.51 9.99
C ASP A 85 4.09 -2.70 8.74
N ALA A 86 3.73 -1.43 8.89
CA ALA A 86 3.41 -0.57 7.75
C ALA A 86 4.60 -0.40 6.79
N VAL A 87 5.80 -0.17 7.30
CA VAL A 87 7.02 -0.11 6.48
C VAL A 87 7.28 -1.46 5.81
N ASP A 88 7.13 -2.55 6.55
CA ASP A 88 7.28 -3.92 6.01
C ASP A 88 6.31 -4.22 4.87
N GLN A 89 5.05 -3.77 4.95
CA GLN A 89 4.08 -3.92 3.86
C GLN A 89 4.61 -3.28 2.56
N ILE A 90 5.20 -2.10 2.64
CA ILE A 90 5.78 -1.38 1.49
C ILE A 90 7.04 -2.09 0.99
N VAL A 91 8.02 -2.33 1.86
CA VAL A 91 9.32 -2.89 1.48
C VAL A 91 9.19 -4.30 0.89
N LYS A 92 8.33 -5.15 1.48
CA LYS A 92 8.12 -6.51 0.97
C LYS A 92 7.32 -6.51 -0.32
N THR A 93 6.36 -5.60 -0.49
CA THR A 93 5.64 -5.41 -1.75
C THR A 93 6.61 -4.97 -2.85
N ASP A 94 7.50 -4.01 -2.58
CA ASP A 94 8.55 -3.59 -3.51
C ASP A 94 9.36 -4.79 -4.01
N ARG A 95 9.92 -5.59 -3.10
CA ARG A 95 10.75 -6.76 -3.45
C ARG A 95 10.03 -7.77 -4.36
N ARG A 96 8.72 -7.92 -4.18
CA ARG A 96 7.93 -8.91 -4.93
C ARG A 96 7.41 -8.38 -6.26
N THR A 97 7.14 -7.09 -6.35
CA THR A 97 6.52 -6.51 -7.55
C THR A 97 7.49 -5.74 -8.44
N TYR A 98 8.62 -5.27 -7.92
CA TYR A 98 9.61 -4.56 -8.72
C TYR A 98 10.27 -5.48 -9.75
N ASP A 99 10.35 -5.00 -10.99
CA ASP A 99 10.97 -5.69 -12.11
C ASP A 99 12.19 -4.89 -12.60
N ASP A 100 13.39 -5.44 -12.40
CA ASP A 100 14.65 -4.80 -12.75
C ASP A 100 14.79 -4.54 -14.26
N ALA A 101 14.17 -5.39 -15.10
CA ALA A 101 14.27 -5.27 -16.56
C ALA A 101 13.54 -4.03 -17.08
N THR A 102 12.41 -3.66 -16.46
CA THR A 102 11.61 -2.48 -16.84
C THR A 102 11.80 -1.30 -15.90
N ALA A 103 12.43 -1.51 -14.75
CA ALA A 103 12.53 -0.56 -13.63
C ALA A 103 11.14 -0.10 -13.11
N LEU A 104 10.11 -0.92 -13.29
CA LEU A 104 8.72 -0.66 -12.90
C LEU A 104 8.21 -1.71 -11.93
N TRP A 105 7.09 -1.41 -11.27
CA TRP A 105 6.38 -2.34 -10.37
C TRP A 105 5.24 -3.01 -11.12
N LYS A 106 5.26 -4.34 -11.20
CA LYS A 106 4.14 -5.12 -11.69
C LYS A 106 2.94 -4.92 -10.75
N HIS A 107 1.72 -4.86 -11.30
CA HIS A 107 0.55 -4.46 -10.49
C HIS A 107 0.20 -5.44 -9.36
N ALA A 108 0.63 -6.71 -9.47
CA ALA A 108 0.32 -7.74 -8.50
C ALA A 108 1.39 -8.86 -8.45
N TRP A 109 1.38 -9.57 -7.32
CA TRP A 109 2.17 -10.78 -7.09
C TRP A 109 1.30 -11.84 -6.41
N ASP A 110 1.38 -13.08 -6.87
CA ASP A 110 0.79 -14.26 -6.26
C ASP A 110 1.88 -15.13 -5.64
N GLU A 111 1.85 -15.30 -4.31
CA GLU A 111 2.83 -16.11 -3.57
C GLU A 111 2.84 -17.58 -4.02
N THR A 112 1.72 -18.08 -4.53
CA THR A 112 1.59 -19.47 -4.97
C THR A 112 1.92 -19.67 -6.46
N HIS A 113 2.07 -18.57 -7.21
CA HIS A 113 2.27 -18.55 -8.65
C HIS A 113 1.17 -19.27 -9.45
N SER A 114 0.00 -19.48 -8.84
CA SER A 114 -1.09 -20.27 -9.44
C SER A 114 -2.19 -19.44 -10.09
N ALA A 115 -2.21 -18.12 -9.87
CA ALA A 115 -3.17 -17.26 -10.52
C ALA A 115 -2.92 -17.24 -12.03
N PHE A 116 -3.99 -17.27 -12.83
CA PHE A 116 -3.90 -17.35 -14.31
C PHE A 116 -3.12 -16.20 -14.95
N TRP A 117 -3.00 -15.07 -14.27
CA TRP A 117 -2.27 -13.88 -14.71
C TRP A 117 -0.82 -13.84 -14.19
N ALA A 118 -0.47 -14.70 -13.24
CA ALA A 118 0.85 -14.72 -12.62
C ALA A 118 1.87 -15.45 -13.51
N ASP A 119 3.06 -14.90 -13.60
CA ASP A 119 4.20 -15.58 -14.20
C ASP A 119 4.57 -16.81 -13.36
N PRO A 120 4.67 -18.00 -13.96
CA PRO A 120 4.92 -19.25 -13.21
C PRO A 120 6.25 -19.28 -12.46
N ALA A 121 7.26 -18.53 -12.91
CA ALA A 121 8.57 -18.52 -12.28
C ALA A 121 8.65 -17.50 -11.14
N THR A 122 8.01 -16.35 -11.29
CA THR A 122 8.18 -15.22 -10.38
C THR A 122 6.95 -14.92 -9.53
N GLY A 123 5.77 -15.37 -9.93
CA GLY A 123 4.48 -15.02 -9.34
C GLY A 123 4.00 -13.61 -9.68
N ARG A 124 4.77 -12.82 -10.44
CA ARG A 124 4.44 -11.44 -10.80
C ARG A 124 3.39 -11.41 -11.92
N SER A 125 2.58 -10.36 -11.93
CA SER A 125 1.76 -10.05 -13.09
C SER A 125 2.63 -9.60 -14.27
N ARG A 126 2.12 -9.79 -15.48
CA ARG A 126 2.87 -9.52 -16.72
C ARG A 126 3.20 -8.04 -16.89
N HIS A 127 2.25 -7.16 -16.58
CA HIS A 127 2.34 -5.74 -16.91
C HIS A 127 2.30 -4.83 -15.68
N THR A 128 2.81 -3.61 -15.88
CA THR A 128 2.70 -2.50 -14.94
C THR A 128 1.49 -1.64 -15.30
N TRP A 129 0.49 -1.61 -14.43
CA TRP A 129 -0.66 -0.75 -14.62
C TRP A 129 -0.42 0.63 -13.99
N GLY A 130 -0.59 1.70 -14.78
CA GLY A 130 -0.43 3.08 -14.34
C GLY A 130 -1.27 3.41 -13.11
N ARG A 131 -2.54 2.96 -13.09
CA ARG A 131 -3.42 3.07 -11.92
C ARG A 131 -2.80 2.43 -10.67
N ALA A 132 -2.30 1.22 -10.78
CA ALA A 132 -1.76 0.47 -9.64
C ALA A 132 -0.48 1.11 -9.10
N LEU A 133 0.42 1.55 -9.98
CA LEU A 133 1.61 2.30 -9.58
C LEU A 133 1.23 3.63 -8.92
N GLY A 134 0.23 4.34 -9.45
CA GLY A 134 -0.31 5.54 -8.84
C GLY A 134 -0.85 5.30 -7.42
N TRP A 135 -1.62 4.23 -7.21
CA TRP A 135 -2.07 3.86 -5.86
C TRP A 135 -0.91 3.56 -4.92
N TYR A 136 0.12 2.87 -5.40
CA TYR A 136 1.27 2.52 -4.58
C TYR A 136 2.09 3.75 -4.15
N THR A 137 2.31 4.70 -5.07
CA THR A 137 2.99 5.96 -4.74
C THR A 137 2.18 6.80 -3.76
N MET A 138 0.86 6.87 -3.93
CA MET A 138 -0.03 7.55 -2.98
C MET A 138 -0.02 6.88 -1.61
N ALA A 139 0.04 5.54 -1.54
CA ALA A 139 0.15 4.83 -0.26
C ALA A 139 1.43 5.20 0.48
N MET A 140 2.57 5.23 -0.23
CA MET A 140 3.85 5.62 0.36
C MET A 140 3.83 7.07 0.87
N LEU A 141 3.31 8.00 0.07
CA LEU A 141 3.18 9.41 0.47
C LEU A 141 2.36 9.55 1.76
N GLU A 142 1.20 8.92 1.82
CA GLU A 142 0.32 9.01 2.98
C GLU A 142 0.87 8.29 4.22
N VAL A 143 1.65 7.23 4.04
CA VAL A 143 2.40 6.60 5.14
C VAL A 143 3.49 7.56 5.64
N LEU A 144 4.21 8.22 4.75
CA LEU A 144 5.19 9.25 5.12
C LEU A 144 4.56 10.43 5.87
N ASP A 145 3.37 10.86 5.49
CA ASP A 145 2.65 11.92 6.20
C ASP A 145 2.22 11.48 7.61
N ALA A 146 1.96 10.20 7.81
CA ALA A 146 1.52 9.64 9.09
C ALA A 146 2.68 9.25 10.02
N LEU A 147 3.85 8.96 9.49
CA LEU A 147 5.03 8.59 10.28
C LEU A 147 5.71 9.86 10.83
N PRO A 148 6.11 9.90 12.10
CA PRO A 148 6.91 10.99 12.64
C PRO A 148 8.23 11.18 11.88
N ALA A 149 8.70 12.43 11.83
CA ALA A 149 9.95 12.77 11.14
C ALA A 149 11.18 12.05 11.73
N ASP A 150 11.14 11.74 13.02
CA ASP A 150 12.19 11.06 13.78
C ASP A 150 12.03 9.53 13.80
N TYR A 151 11.09 8.98 13.03
CA TYR A 151 10.94 7.53 12.98
C TYR A 151 12.08 6.90 12.19
N ASP A 152 12.83 6.00 12.82
CA ASP A 152 14.08 5.42 12.32
C ASP A 152 13.99 4.75 10.94
N ARG A 153 12.85 4.10 10.63
CA ARG A 153 12.63 3.43 9.35
C ARG A 153 11.92 4.28 8.29
N ARG A 154 11.65 5.57 8.58
CA ARG A 154 11.00 6.47 7.63
C ARG A 154 11.77 6.59 6.31
N GLY A 155 13.10 6.60 6.37
CA GLY A 155 13.99 6.70 5.20
C GLY A 155 13.85 5.55 4.19
N GLU A 156 13.44 4.35 4.65
CA GLU A 156 13.19 3.22 3.76
C GLU A 156 12.01 3.54 2.81
N VAL A 157 10.91 4.05 3.35
CA VAL A 157 9.73 4.42 2.57
C VAL A 157 10.03 5.61 1.66
N GLU A 158 10.75 6.63 2.16
CA GLU A 158 11.10 7.80 1.37
C GLU A 158 11.97 7.45 0.16
N SER A 159 12.94 6.57 0.33
CA SER A 159 13.79 6.07 -0.76
C SER A 159 12.97 5.37 -1.85
N LEU A 160 12.07 4.47 -1.46
CA LEU A 160 11.19 3.77 -2.39
C LEU A 160 10.20 4.72 -3.08
N PHE A 161 9.65 5.68 -2.34
CA PHE A 161 8.76 6.70 -2.91
C PHE A 161 9.47 7.52 -3.98
N ARG A 162 10.68 8.03 -3.70
CA ARG A 162 11.50 8.78 -4.68
C ARG A 162 11.81 7.94 -5.92
N LYS A 163 12.20 6.68 -5.74
CA LYS A 163 12.45 5.73 -6.82
C LYS A 163 11.20 5.55 -7.70
N ALA A 164 10.03 5.34 -7.09
CA ALA A 164 8.78 5.16 -7.83
C ALA A 164 8.35 6.44 -8.54
N MET A 165 8.43 7.60 -7.89
CA MET A 165 8.07 8.88 -8.51
C MET A 165 8.96 9.23 -9.69
N ALA A 166 10.25 8.89 -9.66
CA ALA A 166 11.12 9.06 -10.82
C ALA A 166 10.62 8.28 -12.05
N GLN A 167 10.09 7.07 -11.84
CA GLN A 167 9.49 6.29 -12.93
C GLN A 167 8.13 6.85 -13.36
N VAL A 168 7.30 7.32 -12.44
CA VAL A 168 6.03 7.99 -12.78
C VAL A 168 6.29 9.18 -13.70
N VAL A 169 7.24 10.06 -13.35
CA VAL A 169 7.61 11.23 -14.18
C VAL A 169 8.16 10.80 -15.54
N LYS A 170 9.02 9.77 -15.57
CA LYS A 170 9.63 9.28 -16.83
C LYS A 170 8.60 8.75 -17.83
N HIS A 171 7.49 8.17 -17.35
CA HIS A 171 6.46 7.57 -18.20
C HIS A 171 5.29 8.51 -18.50
N GLN A 172 5.38 9.78 -18.12
CA GLN A 172 4.41 10.79 -18.53
C GLN A 172 4.58 11.13 -20.01
N ASP A 173 3.49 11.09 -20.77
CA ASP A 173 3.50 11.52 -22.16
C ASP A 173 3.75 13.03 -22.25
N ALA A 174 4.83 13.42 -22.91
CA ALA A 174 5.28 14.81 -22.96
C ALA A 174 4.32 15.74 -23.74
N ALA A 175 3.55 15.20 -24.68
CA ALA A 175 2.63 15.98 -25.50
C ALA A 175 1.28 16.22 -24.82
N THR A 176 0.79 15.22 -24.11
CA THR A 176 -0.56 15.25 -23.50
C THR A 176 -0.55 15.45 -21.99
N GLY A 177 0.57 15.20 -21.33
CA GLY A 177 0.71 15.27 -19.86
C GLY A 177 0.03 14.12 -19.13
N VAL A 178 -0.49 13.09 -19.82
CA VAL A 178 -1.16 11.94 -19.21
C VAL A 178 -0.26 10.71 -19.16
N TRP A 179 -0.72 9.65 -18.49
CA TRP A 179 -0.07 8.35 -18.46
C TRP A 179 -0.93 7.31 -19.15
N ARG A 180 -0.29 6.36 -19.80
CA ARG A 180 -0.96 5.19 -20.35
C ARG A 180 -1.51 4.29 -19.23
N ASP A 181 -2.58 3.56 -19.49
CA ASP A 181 -3.13 2.57 -18.54
C ASP A 181 -2.13 1.45 -18.25
N VAL A 182 -1.35 1.04 -19.26
CA VAL A 182 -0.27 0.07 -19.14
C VAL A 182 1.05 0.75 -19.51
N LEU A 183 1.98 0.83 -18.56
CA LEU A 183 3.19 1.65 -18.69
C LEU A 183 4.34 0.94 -19.43
N ASP A 184 4.33 -0.37 -19.50
CA ASP A 184 5.38 -1.22 -20.09
C ASP A 184 4.96 -1.86 -21.43
N VAL A 185 4.01 -1.22 -22.12
CA VAL A 185 3.57 -1.59 -23.46
C VAL A 185 3.52 -0.32 -24.32
N ASP A 186 4.05 -0.40 -25.56
CA ASP A 186 4.04 0.69 -26.55
C ASP A 186 2.65 0.96 -27.14
#